data_f1d006eb5e1c8e9398c4c2f83bafd7c9
#
_entry.id   f1d006eb5e1c8e9398c4c2f83bafd7c9
#
_cell.length_a   1.000
_cell.length_b   1.000
_cell.length_c   1.000
_cell.angle_alpha   90.00
_cell.angle_beta   90.00
_cell.angle_gamma   90.00
#
_symmetry.space_group_name_H-M   'P 1'
#
loop_
_entity.id
_entity.type
_entity.pdbx_description
1 polymer ?
#
loop_
_entity_poly.entity_id
_entity_poly.type
_entity_poly.pdbx_seq_one_letter_code
_entity_poly.pdbx_strand_id
1 'polypeptide(L)'
;IKGEIPDLRKMILIGLPHTAMRDAWYALLAVWSLDLKINFFGAAWIFTRLPSLFTISKNLDKLGIPWPFWWLQKYLLLKLGGIPVYRVNSKGLIYGAVEEFKKIDNYILVIAPEAGTEPVSEFRSGFYYLAKGLNIPLVPIAIDFKNRCFSIRQHYFVKGTFEEESQKLIDQFEGVEGATRTFKMLEKME
;
A
#
# COMPACT_ATOMS: atom_id res chain seq x y z
N ILE A 1 11.72 -11.70 -9.28
CA ILE A 1 11.84 -10.26 -9.07
C ILE A 1 12.71 -9.72 -10.18
N LYS A 2 12.31 -8.62 -10.81
CA LYS A 2 13.10 -7.88 -11.82
C LYS A 2 13.50 -6.52 -11.24
N GLY A 3 14.76 -6.12 -11.42
CA GLY A 3 15.32 -4.91 -10.79
C GLY A 3 15.78 -5.17 -9.36
N GLU A 4 16.32 -4.14 -8.75
CA GLU A 4 16.89 -4.19 -7.39
C GLU A 4 16.23 -3.15 -6.49
N ILE A 5 15.97 -3.53 -5.24
CA ILE A 5 15.55 -2.57 -4.22
C ILE A 5 16.77 -1.74 -3.82
N PRO A 6 16.68 -0.41 -3.87
CA PRO A 6 17.80 0.43 -3.49
C PRO A 6 18.17 0.21 -2.01
N ASP A 7 19.49 0.18 -1.74
CA ASP A 7 19.98 0.11 -0.35
C ASP A 7 19.82 1.47 0.36
N LEU A 8 18.59 1.73 0.77
CA LEU A 8 18.19 2.97 1.44
C LEU A 8 17.59 2.66 2.81
N ARG A 9 18.00 3.43 3.81
CA ARG A 9 17.51 3.27 5.18
C ARG A 9 16.03 3.62 5.33
N LYS A 10 15.53 4.54 4.49
CA LYS A 10 14.14 5.03 4.55
C LYS A 10 13.59 5.16 3.13
N MET A 11 12.46 4.51 2.85
CA MET A 11 11.80 4.59 1.55
C MET A 11 10.34 4.18 1.63
N ILE A 12 9.57 4.52 0.59
CA ILE A 12 8.20 4.05 0.40
C ILE A 12 8.16 3.15 -0.84
N LEU A 13 7.78 1.90 -0.66
CA LEU A 13 7.48 0.98 -1.76
C LEU A 13 6.02 1.20 -2.19
N ILE A 14 5.81 1.56 -3.45
CA ILE A 14 4.48 1.74 -4.03
C ILE A 14 4.15 0.51 -4.85
N GLY A 15 3.28 -0.36 -4.31
CA GLY A 15 2.82 -1.57 -5.00
C GLY A 15 1.56 -1.31 -5.83
N LEU A 16 1.62 -1.54 -7.14
CA LEU A 16 0.52 -1.43 -8.09
C LEU A 16 0.60 -2.55 -9.16
N PRO A 17 -0.54 -2.97 -9.73
CA PRO A 17 -1.89 -2.74 -9.25
C PRO A 17 -2.24 -3.62 -8.05
N HIS A 18 -3.14 -3.16 -7.17
CA HIS A 18 -3.70 -3.97 -6.09
C HIS A 18 -5.12 -4.40 -6.45
N THR A 19 -5.25 -5.57 -7.06
CA THR A 19 -6.50 -6.03 -7.70
C THR A 19 -7.20 -7.16 -6.95
N ALA A 20 -6.51 -7.80 -6.02
CA ALA A 20 -7.05 -8.88 -5.20
C ALA A 20 -6.30 -9.01 -3.87
N MET A 21 -6.96 -9.58 -2.85
CA MET A 21 -6.30 -9.85 -1.55
C MET A 21 -5.07 -10.77 -1.64
N ARG A 22 -5.02 -11.62 -2.66
CA ARG A 22 -3.85 -12.48 -2.91
C ARG A 22 -2.59 -11.69 -3.30
N ASP A 23 -2.72 -10.47 -3.82
CA ASP A 23 -1.59 -9.60 -4.15
C ASP A 23 -0.76 -9.30 -2.88
N ALA A 24 -1.45 -9.08 -1.75
CA ALA A 24 -0.82 -8.87 -0.45
C ALA A 24 -0.01 -10.09 0.02
N TRP A 25 -0.50 -11.32 -0.25
CA TRP A 25 0.23 -12.54 0.07
C TRP A 25 1.50 -12.69 -0.76
N TYR A 26 1.42 -12.44 -2.07
CA TYR A 26 2.60 -12.46 -2.93
C TYR A 26 3.60 -11.36 -2.56
N ALA A 27 3.12 -10.16 -2.22
CA ALA A 27 3.98 -9.08 -1.73
C ALA A 27 4.69 -9.46 -0.42
N LEU A 28 3.99 -10.11 0.52
CA LEU A 28 4.59 -10.60 1.75
C LEU A 28 5.66 -11.66 1.49
N LEU A 29 5.41 -12.60 0.59
CA LEU A 29 6.39 -13.61 0.18
C LEU A 29 7.62 -12.98 -0.48
N ALA A 30 7.42 -11.95 -1.32
CA ALA A 30 8.52 -11.21 -1.93
C ALA A 30 9.36 -10.47 -0.88
N VAL A 31 8.72 -9.84 0.10
CA VAL A 31 9.37 -9.18 1.25
C VAL A 31 10.22 -10.18 2.04
N TRP A 32 9.67 -11.35 2.35
CA TRP A 32 10.41 -12.41 3.05
C TRP A 32 11.58 -12.95 2.24
N SER A 33 11.41 -13.14 0.92
CA SER A 33 12.49 -13.60 0.06
C SER A 33 13.66 -12.62 -0.07
N LEU A 34 13.41 -11.35 0.22
CA LEU A 34 14.39 -10.26 0.21
C LEU A 34 14.91 -9.89 1.60
N ASP A 35 14.47 -10.60 2.65
CA ASP A 35 14.80 -10.31 4.07
C ASP A 35 14.54 -8.85 4.49
N LEU A 36 13.49 -8.25 3.95
CA LEU A 36 13.14 -6.86 4.22
C LEU A 36 12.29 -6.72 5.47
N LYS A 37 12.69 -5.83 6.37
CA LYS A 37 11.84 -5.37 7.48
C LYS A 37 10.98 -4.21 7.01
N ILE A 38 9.69 -4.48 6.80
CA ILE A 38 8.74 -3.48 6.29
C ILE A 38 7.78 -3.00 7.37
N ASN A 39 7.20 -1.82 7.12
CA ASN A 39 5.98 -1.35 7.74
C ASN A 39 4.91 -1.17 6.65
N PHE A 40 3.67 -1.52 6.92
CA PHE A 40 2.58 -1.35 5.96
C PHE A 40 1.32 -0.79 6.61
N PHE A 41 0.60 0.02 5.86
CA PHE A 41 -0.70 0.52 6.28
C PHE A 41 -1.79 -0.48 5.86
N GLY A 42 -2.56 -0.94 6.82
CA GLY A 42 -3.70 -1.81 6.59
C GLY A 42 -4.99 -1.21 7.15
N ALA A 43 -6.12 -1.45 6.49
CA ALA A 43 -7.42 -1.05 7.04
C ALA A 43 -7.61 -1.68 8.43
N ALA A 44 -8.06 -0.89 9.41
CA ALA A 44 -8.12 -1.32 10.82
C ALA A 44 -8.91 -2.62 11.03
N TRP A 45 -9.95 -2.85 10.21
CA TRP A 45 -10.74 -4.08 10.28
C TRP A 45 -9.93 -5.36 9.96
N ILE A 46 -8.90 -5.29 9.10
CA ILE A 46 -8.06 -6.43 8.75
C ILE A 46 -7.30 -6.96 9.97
N PHE A 47 -7.08 -6.14 10.98
CA PHE A 47 -6.40 -6.55 12.21
C PHE A 47 -7.29 -7.30 13.20
N THR A 48 -8.60 -7.28 12.99
CA THR A 48 -9.57 -7.83 13.95
C THR A 48 -10.66 -8.70 13.32
N ARG A 49 -10.71 -8.79 11.99
CA ARG A 49 -11.77 -9.47 11.24
C ARG A 49 -11.20 -10.23 10.05
N LEU A 50 -11.85 -11.31 9.66
CA LEU A 50 -11.52 -12.03 8.43
C LEU A 50 -12.19 -11.39 7.22
N PRO A 51 -11.57 -11.44 6.04
CA PRO A 51 -12.21 -11.02 4.79
C PRO A 51 -13.53 -11.77 4.57
N SER A 52 -14.55 -11.07 4.10
CA SER A 52 -15.85 -11.64 3.75
C SER A 52 -16.15 -11.40 2.27
N LEU A 53 -16.76 -12.40 1.65
CA LEU A 53 -17.28 -12.28 0.27
C LEU A 53 -18.54 -11.39 0.20
N PHE A 54 -19.18 -11.12 1.35
CA PHE A 54 -20.40 -10.32 1.43
C PHE A 54 -20.16 -9.08 2.29
N THR A 55 -20.78 -7.96 1.90
CA THR A 55 -20.74 -6.72 2.67
C THR A 55 -21.63 -6.85 3.90
N ILE A 56 -21.02 -7.07 5.08
CA ILE A 56 -21.74 -7.24 6.36
C ILE A 56 -22.05 -5.90 7.03
N SER A 57 -21.27 -4.86 6.71
CA SER A 57 -21.40 -3.55 7.35
C SER A 57 -21.15 -2.41 6.35
N LYS A 58 -21.94 -1.35 6.44
CA LYS A 58 -21.69 -0.10 5.70
C LYS A 58 -20.52 0.72 6.29
N ASN A 59 -20.07 0.39 7.50
CA ASN A 59 -18.94 1.05 8.14
C ASN A 59 -17.63 0.47 7.61
N LEU A 60 -16.85 1.29 6.92
CA LEU A 60 -15.58 0.92 6.31
C LEU A 60 -14.51 0.42 7.30
N ASP A 61 -14.64 0.75 8.59
CA ASP A 61 -13.74 0.27 9.64
C ASP A 61 -14.22 -1.04 10.30
N LYS A 62 -15.38 -1.56 9.88
CA LYS A 62 -16.00 -2.79 10.40
C LYS A 62 -16.35 -3.80 9.31
N LEU A 63 -15.66 -3.75 8.18
CA LEU A 63 -15.79 -4.76 7.13
C LEU A 63 -15.27 -6.12 7.63
N GLY A 64 -15.71 -7.18 6.98
CA GLY A 64 -15.30 -8.55 7.31
C GLY A 64 -16.08 -9.20 8.46
N ILE A 65 -15.74 -10.45 8.75
CA ILE A 65 -16.42 -11.31 9.73
C ILE A 65 -15.67 -11.28 11.05
N PRO A 66 -16.32 -10.99 12.20
CA PRO A 66 -15.72 -11.17 13.51
C PRO A 66 -15.34 -12.64 13.73
N TRP A 67 -14.21 -12.89 14.37
CA TRP A 67 -13.77 -14.23 14.70
C TRP A 67 -13.08 -14.29 16.06
N PRO A 68 -13.09 -15.46 16.75
CA PRO A 68 -12.69 -15.53 18.15
C PRO A 68 -11.19 -15.28 18.40
N PHE A 69 -10.33 -15.58 17.42
CA PHE A 69 -8.88 -15.42 17.56
C PHE A 69 -8.35 -14.11 16.98
N TRP A 70 -9.16 -13.06 16.93
CA TRP A 70 -8.78 -11.73 16.37
C TRP A 70 -7.53 -11.12 17.05
N TRP A 71 -7.32 -11.42 18.34
CA TRP A 71 -6.16 -10.94 19.08
C TRP A 71 -4.85 -11.53 18.55
N LEU A 72 -4.84 -12.81 18.13
CA LEU A 72 -3.68 -13.46 17.52
C LEU A 72 -3.38 -12.86 16.15
N GLN A 73 -4.39 -12.66 15.32
CA GLN A 73 -4.27 -11.99 14.03
C GLN A 73 -3.70 -10.58 14.18
N LYS A 74 -4.26 -9.80 15.11
CA LYS A 74 -3.77 -8.46 15.43
C LYS A 74 -2.30 -8.49 15.86
N TYR A 75 -1.95 -9.36 16.78
CA TYR A 75 -0.59 -9.52 17.26
C TYR A 75 0.39 -9.85 16.12
N LEU A 76 0.04 -10.82 15.28
CA LEU A 76 0.87 -11.22 14.13
C LEU A 76 1.05 -10.08 13.13
N LEU A 77 -0.03 -9.39 12.73
CA LEU A 77 0.05 -8.28 11.79
C LEU A 77 0.86 -7.11 12.34
N LEU A 78 0.69 -6.76 13.62
CA LEU A 78 1.52 -5.73 14.26
C LEU A 78 3.01 -6.14 14.30
N LYS A 79 3.29 -7.41 14.59
CA LYS A 79 4.66 -7.95 14.61
C LYS A 79 5.31 -7.96 13.22
N LEU A 80 4.51 -8.10 12.17
CA LEU A 80 4.93 -7.99 10.77
C LEU A 80 5.09 -6.54 10.30
N GLY A 81 4.94 -5.56 11.19
CA GLY A 81 5.07 -4.13 10.86
C GLY A 81 3.78 -3.47 10.36
N GLY A 82 2.64 -4.11 10.58
CA GLY A 82 1.34 -3.55 10.20
C GLY A 82 0.93 -2.36 11.06
N ILE A 83 0.41 -1.31 10.44
CA ILE A 83 -0.09 -0.09 11.08
C ILE A 83 -1.58 0.03 10.73
N PRO A 84 -2.49 -0.10 11.71
CA PRO A 84 -3.92 -0.02 11.44
C PRO A 84 -4.36 1.41 11.10
N VAL A 85 -5.08 1.56 9.98
CA VAL A 85 -5.63 2.84 9.51
C VAL A 85 -7.15 2.82 9.64
N TYR A 86 -7.68 3.79 10.38
CA TYR A 86 -9.13 4.02 10.51
C TYR A 86 -9.60 4.98 9.41
N ARG A 87 -10.46 4.49 8.52
CA ARG A 87 -10.93 5.27 7.35
C ARG A 87 -11.94 6.35 7.73
N VAL A 88 -12.69 6.13 8.79
CA VAL A 88 -13.72 7.07 9.27
C VAL A 88 -13.10 8.28 10.00
N ASN A 89 -11.92 8.12 10.58
CA ASN A 89 -11.22 9.15 11.37
C ASN A 89 -9.75 9.34 10.90
N SER A 90 -9.55 9.54 9.59
CA SER A 90 -8.23 9.67 8.98
C SER A 90 -7.63 11.10 9.07
N LYS A 91 -8.40 12.09 9.54
CA LYS A 91 -7.90 13.46 9.74
C LYS A 91 -6.78 13.46 10.77
N GLY A 92 -5.62 13.96 10.39
CA GLY A 92 -4.42 13.99 11.25
C GLY A 92 -3.57 12.72 11.22
N LEU A 93 -4.05 11.60 10.67
CA LEU A 93 -3.29 10.35 10.61
C LEU A 93 -1.94 10.51 9.92
N ILE A 94 -1.92 11.20 8.78
CA ILE A 94 -0.69 11.39 7.99
C ILE A 94 0.32 12.27 8.74
N TYR A 95 -0.16 13.36 9.36
CA TYR A 95 0.71 14.22 10.18
C TYR A 95 1.28 13.47 11.38
N GLY A 96 0.45 12.71 12.10
CA GLY A 96 0.91 11.87 13.20
C GLY A 96 1.92 10.82 12.74
N ALA A 97 1.68 10.17 11.60
CA ALA A 97 2.61 9.20 11.03
C ALA A 97 3.96 9.85 10.65
N VAL A 98 3.94 11.04 10.03
CA VAL A 98 5.17 11.77 9.70
C VAL A 98 6.00 12.04 10.96
N GLU A 99 5.38 12.55 12.04
CA GLU A 99 6.09 12.84 13.28
C GLU A 99 6.64 11.57 13.97
N GLU A 100 5.92 10.45 13.91
CA GLU A 100 6.42 9.19 14.47
C GLU A 100 7.56 8.60 13.61
N PHE A 101 7.41 8.59 12.29
CA PHE A 101 8.45 8.06 11.40
C PHE A 101 9.72 8.92 11.33
N LYS A 102 9.64 10.21 11.64
CA LYS A 102 10.85 11.05 11.80
C LYS A 102 11.78 10.55 12.90
N LYS A 103 11.24 9.93 13.95
CA LYS A 103 11.99 9.39 15.10
C LYS A 103 12.67 8.05 14.83
N ILE A 104 12.33 7.40 13.71
CA ILE A 104 12.84 6.06 13.37
C ILE A 104 13.95 6.19 12.33
N ASP A 105 15.08 5.53 12.55
CA ASP A 105 16.24 5.64 11.66
C ASP A 105 16.15 4.77 10.42
N ASN A 106 15.50 3.62 10.52
CA ASN A 106 15.38 2.67 9.41
C ASN A 106 13.93 2.17 9.28
N TYR A 107 13.32 2.38 8.15
CA TYR A 107 12.01 1.81 7.84
C TYR A 107 11.74 1.75 6.33
N ILE A 108 10.97 0.77 5.93
CA ILE A 108 10.45 0.62 4.58
C ILE A 108 8.93 0.60 4.68
N LEU A 109 8.27 1.66 4.19
CA LEU A 109 6.81 1.72 4.15
C LEU A 109 6.30 1.08 2.87
N VAL A 110 5.30 0.20 2.98
CA VAL A 110 4.61 -0.38 1.81
C VAL A 110 3.22 0.22 1.71
N ILE A 111 2.91 0.82 0.57
CA ILE A 111 1.65 1.51 0.32
C ILE A 111 1.10 1.09 -1.04
N ALA A 112 -0.21 0.75 -1.07
CA ALA A 112 -0.99 0.65 -2.29
C ALA A 112 -1.89 1.90 -2.38
N PRO A 113 -1.62 2.86 -3.27
CA PRO A 113 -2.35 4.13 -3.31
C PRO A 113 -3.81 3.99 -3.76
N GLU A 114 -4.19 2.87 -4.37
CA GLU A 114 -5.58 2.52 -4.66
C GLU A 114 -6.41 2.34 -3.36
N ALA A 115 -5.76 2.00 -2.24
CA ALA A 115 -6.37 1.77 -0.93
C ALA A 115 -7.52 0.73 -0.92
N GLY A 116 -7.55 -0.15 -1.89
CA GLY A 116 -8.53 -1.21 -2.08
C GLY A 116 -8.23 -2.03 -3.32
N THR A 117 -9.06 -3.02 -3.62
CA THR A 117 -8.90 -3.90 -4.78
C THR A 117 -9.73 -3.48 -5.98
N GLU A 118 -10.64 -2.52 -5.78
CA GLU A 118 -11.50 -1.99 -6.83
C GLU A 118 -10.78 -0.91 -7.65
N PRO A 119 -11.15 -0.73 -8.93
CA PRO A 119 -10.64 0.37 -9.73
C PRO A 119 -10.98 1.72 -9.10
N VAL A 120 -10.06 2.67 -9.18
CA VAL A 120 -10.25 4.02 -8.62
C VAL A 120 -10.09 5.07 -9.71
N SER A 121 -10.75 6.21 -9.56
CA SER A 121 -10.59 7.38 -10.42
C SER A 121 -9.47 8.32 -9.95
N GLU A 122 -8.98 8.12 -8.71
CA GLU A 122 -7.93 8.93 -8.12
C GLU A 122 -7.21 8.14 -7.03
N PHE A 123 -5.89 8.28 -6.93
CA PHE A 123 -5.12 7.72 -5.83
C PHE A 123 -5.39 8.44 -4.52
N ARG A 124 -5.21 7.73 -3.41
CA ARG A 124 -5.21 8.35 -2.08
C ARG A 124 -3.89 9.07 -1.87
N SER A 125 -3.98 10.32 -1.45
CA SER A 125 -2.83 11.24 -1.31
C SER A 125 -1.84 10.89 -0.18
N GLY A 126 -2.12 9.87 0.61
CA GLY A 126 -1.31 9.47 1.77
C GLY A 126 0.16 9.24 1.44
N PHE A 127 0.46 8.53 0.35
CA PHE A 127 1.85 8.27 -0.09
C PHE A 127 2.62 9.56 -0.40
N TYR A 128 1.95 10.51 -1.04
CA TYR A 128 2.52 11.80 -1.44
C TYR A 128 2.91 12.65 -0.21
N TYR A 129 1.98 12.82 0.73
CA TYR A 129 2.24 13.61 1.93
C TYR A 129 3.26 12.96 2.85
N LEU A 130 3.30 11.62 2.94
CA LEU A 130 4.34 10.90 3.68
C LEU A 130 5.71 11.08 3.03
N ALA A 131 5.83 10.87 1.72
CA ALA A 131 7.09 11.04 1.00
C ALA A 131 7.62 12.48 1.13
N LYS A 132 6.74 13.46 0.94
CA LYS A 132 7.08 14.89 1.04
C LYS A 132 7.44 15.31 2.48
N GLY A 133 6.63 14.90 3.47
CA GLY A 133 6.83 15.26 4.88
C GLY A 133 8.05 14.60 5.52
N LEU A 134 8.43 13.41 5.05
CA LEU A 134 9.60 12.65 5.51
C LEU A 134 10.84 12.88 4.65
N ASN A 135 10.69 13.53 3.48
CA ASN A 135 11.74 13.71 2.47
C ASN A 135 12.42 12.38 2.09
N ILE A 136 11.62 11.36 1.77
CA ILE A 136 12.09 10.02 1.42
C ILE A 136 11.64 9.64 0.01
N PRO A 137 12.39 8.78 -0.70
CA PRO A 137 12.05 8.40 -2.06
C PRO A 137 10.87 7.42 -2.12
N LEU A 138 10.16 7.49 -3.25
CA LEU A 138 9.22 6.49 -3.71
C LEU A 138 9.96 5.45 -4.56
N VAL A 139 9.65 4.18 -4.35
CA VAL A 139 10.14 3.05 -5.15
C VAL A 139 8.93 2.34 -5.74
N PRO A 140 8.57 2.60 -6.99
CA PRO A 140 7.43 1.94 -7.63
C PRO A 140 7.73 0.47 -7.92
N ILE A 141 6.78 -0.42 -7.61
CA ILE A 141 6.89 -1.87 -7.81
C ILE A 141 5.65 -2.37 -8.54
N ALA A 142 5.83 -2.84 -9.77
CA ALA A 142 4.76 -3.45 -10.53
C ALA A 142 4.55 -4.90 -10.11
N ILE A 143 3.31 -5.25 -9.77
CA ILE A 143 2.86 -6.61 -9.45
C ILE A 143 2.25 -7.19 -10.74
N ASP A 144 3.08 -7.79 -11.56
CA ASP A 144 2.72 -8.25 -12.90
C ASP A 144 2.44 -9.76 -12.90
N PHE A 145 1.16 -10.10 -12.92
CA PHE A 145 0.70 -11.50 -12.91
C PHE A 145 0.87 -12.18 -14.27
N LYS A 146 0.81 -11.45 -15.37
CA LYS A 146 1.05 -12.01 -16.72
C LYS A 146 2.47 -12.51 -16.85
N ASN A 147 3.42 -11.68 -16.45
CA ASN A 147 4.85 -12.02 -16.50
C ASN A 147 5.34 -12.73 -15.23
N ARG A 148 4.45 -12.98 -14.26
CA ARG A 148 4.74 -13.62 -12.96
C ARG A 148 5.95 -13.01 -12.27
N CYS A 149 6.01 -11.69 -12.21
CA CYS A 149 7.14 -10.99 -11.61
C CYS A 149 6.75 -9.73 -10.85
N PHE A 150 7.58 -9.38 -9.87
CA PHE A 150 7.65 -8.05 -9.30
C PHE A 150 8.70 -7.27 -10.08
N SER A 151 8.31 -6.16 -10.68
CA SER A 151 9.23 -5.28 -11.42
C SER A 151 9.48 -4.02 -10.62
N ILE A 152 10.67 -3.91 -10.05
CA ILE A 152 11.12 -2.75 -9.28
C ILE A 152 11.58 -1.69 -10.28
N ARG A 153 11.02 -0.48 -10.14
CA ARG A 153 11.33 0.64 -11.01
C ARG A 153 12.29 1.60 -10.32
N GLN A 154 12.83 2.54 -11.08
CA GLN A 154 13.75 3.54 -10.55
C GLN A 154 13.07 4.38 -9.45
N HIS A 155 13.73 4.49 -8.31
CA HIS A 155 13.26 5.32 -7.21
C HIS A 155 13.41 6.81 -7.52
N TYR A 156 12.54 7.65 -6.94
CA TYR A 156 12.59 9.09 -7.10
C TYR A 156 12.02 9.82 -5.89
N PHE A 157 12.41 11.07 -5.70
CA PHE A 157 11.85 11.97 -4.69
C PHE A 157 10.69 12.77 -5.27
N VAL A 158 9.66 12.97 -4.45
CA VAL A 158 8.51 13.80 -4.79
C VAL A 158 8.97 15.27 -4.92
N LYS A 159 8.70 15.88 -6.07
CA LYS A 159 9.06 17.28 -6.37
C LYS A 159 7.87 18.13 -6.81
N GLY A 160 6.90 17.51 -7.46
CA GLY A 160 5.73 18.15 -8.04
C GLY A 160 4.53 18.25 -7.11
N THR A 161 3.37 18.52 -7.69
CA THR A 161 2.06 18.46 -7.04
C THR A 161 1.62 17.02 -6.88
N PHE A 162 0.57 16.79 -6.09
CA PHE A 162 -0.01 15.44 -5.95
C PHE A 162 -0.50 14.89 -7.29
N GLU A 163 -1.11 15.74 -8.10
CA GLU A 163 -1.65 15.38 -9.41
C GLU A 163 -0.52 14.96 -10.37
N GLU A 164 0.57 15.73 -10.43
CA GLU A 164 1.74 15.40 -11.25
C GLU A 164 2.40 14.10 -10.83
N GLU A 165 2.57 13.88 -9.53
CA GLU A 165 3.19 12.65 -9.02
C GLU A 165 2.27 11.42 -9.17
N SER A 166 0.95 11.63 -9.07
CA SER A 166 -0.04 10.60 -9.37
C SER A 166 0.00 10.20 -10.85
N GLN A 167 0.07 11.18 -11.75
CA GLN A 167 0.16 10.91 -13.19
C GLN A 167 1.44 10.15 -13.55
N LYS A 168 2.58 10.52 -12.98
CA LYS A 168 3.84 9.76 -13.16
C LYS A 168 3.71 8.29 -12.75
N LEU A 169 2.98 8.01 -11.66
CA LEU A 169 2.72 6.63 -11.26
C LEU A 169 1.79 5.94 -12.25
N ILE A 170 0.69 6.59 -12.66
CA ILE A 170 -0.26 6.03 -13.63
C ILE A 170 0.48 5.62 -14.90
N ASP A 171 1.28 6.52 -15.48
CA ASP A 171 2.04 6.27 -16.73
C ASP A 171 2.99 5.08 -16.60
N GLN A 172 3.59 4.89 -15.42
CA GLN A 172 4.50 3.77 -15.16
C GLN A 172 3.80 2.42 -15.05
N PHE A 173 2.52 2.40 -14.65
CA PHE A 173 1.80 1.15 -14.38
C PHE A 173 0.72 0.85 -15.40
N GLU A 174 0.45 1.75 -16.35
CA GLU A 174 -0.52 1.51 -17.39
C GLU A 174 -0.25 0.19 -18.13
N GLY A 175 -1.28 -0.61 -18.30
CA GLY A 175 -1.19 -1.90 -18.96
C GLY A 175 -0.58 -3.04 -18.14
N VAL A 176 -0.15 -2.82 -16.89
CA VAL A 176 0.31 -3.89 -16.00
C VAL A 176 -0.87 -4.79 -15.63
N GLU A 177 -0.73 -6.10 -15.84
CA GLU A 177 -1.78 -7.06 -15.53
C GLU A 177 -1.70 -7.51 -14.07
N GLY A 178 -2.68 -7.08 -13.28
CA GLY A 178 -2.89 -7.54 -11.91
C GLY A 178 -3.52 -8.94 -11.84
N ALA A 179 -3.87 -9.37 -10.64
CA ALA A 179 -4.41 -10.72 -10.41
C ALA A 179 -5.80 -10.96 -11.00
N THR A 180 -6.62 -9.93 -11.15
CA THR A 180 -8.01 -10.01 -11.62
C THR A 180 -8.32 -9.05 -12.77
N ARG A 181 -7.51 -8.02 -12.96
CA ARG A 181 -7.70 -6.99 -14.00
C ARG A 181 -6.37 -6.34 -14.38
N THR A 182 -6.32 -5.77 -15.58
CA THR A 182 -5.24 -4.85 -15.98
C THR A 182 -5.38 -3.53 -15.23
N PHE A 183 -4.26 -2.92 -14.87
CA PHE A 183 -4.27 -1.59 -14.25
C PHE A 183 -4.80 -0.55 -15.24
N LYS A 184 -5.86 0.13 -14.82
CA LYS A 184 -6.44 1.27 -15.51
C LYS A 184 -7.18 2.15 -14.50
N MET A 185 -6.99 3.45 -14.57
CA MET A 185 -7.79 4.39 -13.78
C MET A 185 -9.19 4.53 -14.38
N LEU A 186 -10.18 4.74 -13.52
CA LEU A 186 -11.52 5.11 -13.96
C LEU A 186 -11.53 6.57 -14.43
N GLU A 187 -12.32 6.85 -15.45
CA GLU A 187 -12.59 8.23 -15.83
C GLU A 187 -13.32 8.95 -14.69
N LYS A 188 -12.90 10.19 -14.40
CA LYS A 188 -13.65 11.02 -13.44
C LYS A 188 -15.00 11.32 -14.09
N MET A 189 -16.10 10.90 -13.45
CA MET A 189 -17.43 11.38 -13.82
C MET A 189 -17.49 12.87 -13.45
N GLU A 190 -17.73 13.70 -14.46
CA GLU A 190 -17.96 15.14 -14.31
C GLU A 190 -19.24 15.42 -13.52
#